data_fc77ef8a27b2ff6371fce195ad8e372c
#
_entry.id   fc77ef8a27b2ff6371fce195ad8e372c
#
_cell.length_a   1.000
_cell.length_b   1.000
_cell.length_c   1.000
_cell.angle_alpha   90.00
_cell.angle_beta   90.00
_cell.angle_gamma   90.00
#
_symmetry.space_group_name_H-M   'P 1'
#
loop_
_entity.id
_entity.type
_entity.pdbx_description
1 polymer ?
#
loop_
_entity_poly.entity_id
_entity_poly.type
_entity_poly.pdbx_seq_one_letter_code
_entity_poly.pdbx_strand_id
1 'polypeptide(L)'
;STSNLQEFTKLFAKEVLTKRITPFSEQVWSEITHFFGSLRPVFGVDPISGMPQCTIDIQPQREEWTLQQIFAYLERSTTPCYVAFDEFQTIAEYADVKMEALLRTYIQQLRNVHFIFSGSKKHIMTEMFSSAKRPFYRSTQMMHIDVIDEKVYYSFAAKHLSAHGQHLDADTFHSIYSLVDGYT
;
A
#
# COMPACT_ATOMS: atom_id res chain seq x y z
N SER A 1 -8.29 4.69 4.46
CA SER A 1 -7.57 5.66 3.60
C SER A 1 -6.97 6.74 4.48
N THR A 2 -5.77 7.19 4.12
CA THR A 2 -5.11 8.31 4.81
C THR A 2 -5.56 9.62 4.20
N SER A 3 -5.64 10.67 5.02
CA SER A 3 -6.11 12.00 4.57
C SER A 3 -5.03 13.08 4.62
N ASN A 4 -3.89 12.79 5.25
CA ASN A 4 -2.79 13.74 5.42
C ASN A 4 -1.43 13.03 5.56
N LEU A 5 -0.35 13.81 5.49
CA LEU A 5 1.03 13.34 5.59
C LEU A 5 1.30 12.57 6.90
N GLN A 6 0.73 13.04 8.02
CA GLN A 6 0.94 12.42 9.32
C GLN A 6 0.38 10.99 9.38
N GLU A 7 -0.86 10.81 8.94
CA GLU A 7 -1.50 9.48 8.88
C GLU A 7 -0.77 8.54 7.92
N PHE A 8 -0.41 9.03 6.74
CA PHE A 8 0.37 8.27 5.77
C PHE A 8 1.68 7.79 6.39
N THR A 9 2.44 8.71 7.00
CA THR A 9 3.75 8.38 7.58
C THR A 9 3.62 7.40 8.75
N LYS A 10 2.59 7.55 9.59
CA LYS A 10 2.30 6.61 10.69
C LYS A 10 1.99 5.21 10.19
N LEU A 11 1.10 5.09 9.19
CA LEU A 11 0.75 3.79 8.61
C LEU A 11 1.95 3.15 7.92
N PHE A 12 2.68 3.91 7.12
CA PHE A 12 3.85 3.41 6.42
C PHE A 12 4.94 2.93 7.39
N ALA A 13 5.22 3.72 8.43
CA ALA A 13 6.16 3.32 9.49
C ALA A 13 5.71 2.01 10.15
N LYS A 14 4.44 1.92 10.54
CA LYS A 14 3.87 0.71 11.16
C LYS A 14 4.06 -0.52 10.27
N GLU A 15 3.68 -0.44 9.01
CA GLU A 15 3.78 -1.57 8.07
C GLU A 15 5.23 -2.01 7.85
N VAL A 16 6.12 -1.06 7.61
CA VAL A 16 7.55 -1.35 7.41
C VAL A 16 8.14 -2.02 8.65
N LEU A 17 7.87 -1.47 9.82
CA LEU A 17 8.42 -1.98 11.07
C LEU A 17 7.81 -3.34 11.43
N THR A 18 6.51 -3.51 11.33
CA THR A 18 5.84 -4.79 11.66
C THR A 18 6.34 -5.94 10.80
N LYS A 19 6.54 -5.71 9.50
CA LYS A 19 6.97 -6.77 8.57
C LYS A 19 8.46 -7.09 8.63
N ARG A 20 9.28 -6.17 9.13
CA ARG A 20 10.73 -6.35 9.27
C ARG A 20 11.16 -6.90 10.64
N ILE A 21 10.30 -6.81 11.65
CA ILE A 21 10.58 -7.14 13.04
C ILE A 21 9.85 -8.42 13.45
N THR A 22 9.93 -9.47 12.69
CA THR A 22 9.48 -10.78 13.14
C THR A 22 10.67 -11.73 13.30
N PRO A 23 10.93 -12.28 14.50
CA PRO A 23 10.19 -12.12 15.76
C PRO A 23 10.54 -10.83 16.52
N PHE A 24 9.55 -10.33 17.25
CA PHE A 24 9.65 -9.12 18.08
C PHE A 24 10.65 -9.35 19.24
N SER A 25 11.81 -8.70 19.17
CA SER A 25 12.78 -8.71 20.28
C SER A 25 13.06 -7.29 20.74
N GLU A 26 13.29 -7.12 22.06
CA GLU A 26 13.63 -5.81 22.64
C GLU A 26 14.90 -5.20 22.02
N GLN A 27 15.84 -6.02 21.58
CA GLN A 27 17.06 -5.58 20.94
C GLN A 27 16.79 -4.94 19.57
N VAL A 28 16.00 -5.60 18.73
CA VAL A 28 15.60 -5.06 17.40
C VAL A 28 14.82 -3.77 17.58
N TRP A 29 13.99 -3.69 18.61
CA TRP A 29 13.22 -2.49 18.91
C TRP A 29 14.10 -1.32 19.40
N SER A 30 15.11 -1.59 20.20
CA SER A 30 16.10 -0.60 20.62
C SER A 30 16.88 -0.03 19.42
N GLU A 31 17.28 -0.87 18.47
CA GLU A 31 17.94 -0.42 17.25
C GLU A 31 17.04 0.47 16.40
N ILE A 32 15.75 0.13 16.30
CA ILE A 32 14.77 0.92 15.54
C ILE A 32 14.52 2.28 16.18
N THR A 33 14.29 2.33 17.48
CA THR A 33 14.08 3.59 18.19
C THR A 33 15.32 4.48 18.17
N HIS A 34 16.50 3.88 18.16
CA HIS A 34 17.74 4.62 17.97
C HIS A 34 17.90 5.16 16.54
N PHE A 35 17.52 4.38 15.55
CA PHE A 35 17.56 4.81 14.13
C PHE A 35 16.48 5.86 13.81
N PHE A 36 15.28 5.67 14.32
CA PHE A 36 14.12 6.54 14.10
C PHE A 36 13.87 7.44 15.33
N GLY A 37 14.73 8.38 15.61
CA GLY A 37 14.62 9.25 16.78
C GLY A 37 13.34 10.09 16.91
N SER A 38 12.47 10.09 15.89
CA SER A 38 11.15 10.74 15.90
C SER A 38 9.99 9.78 16.20
N LEU A 39 10.23 8.48 16.17
CA LEU A 39 9.20 7.49 16.45
C LEU A 39 9.08 7.25 17.95
N ARG A 40 7.85 7.29 18.44
CA ARG A 40 7.50 6.94 19.81
C ARG A 40 6.64 5.68 19.79
N PRO A 41 7.15 4.53 20.25
CA PRO A 41 6.30 3.36 20.43
C PRO A 41 5.34 3.62 21.58
N VAL A 42 4.07 3.35 21.35
CA VAL A 42 3.04 3.35 22.37
C VAL A 42 2.56 1.91 22.52
N PHE A 43 2.89 1.32 23.67
CA PHE A 43 2.46 -0.03 24.00
C PHE A 43 1.08 0.03 24.65
N GLY A 44 0.19 -0.81 24.18
CA GLY A 44 -1.16 -0.96 24.69
C GLY A 44 -1.62 -2.42 24.61
N VAL A 45 -2.83 -2.65 25.04
CA VAL A 45 -3.51 -3.95 24.87
C VAL A 45 -4.73 -3.70 24.00
N ASP A 46 -4.89 -4.49 22.96
CA ASP A 46 -6.08 -4.44 22.13
C ASP A 46 -7.31 -4.77 22.98
N PRO A 47 -8.30 -3.87 23.09
CA PRO A 47 -9.43 -4.05 23.99
C PRO A 47 -10.37 -5.20 23.59
N ILE A 48 -10.28 -5.68 22.34
CA ILE A 48 -11.14 -6.73 21.81
C ILE A 48 -10.47 -8.10 21.93
N SER A 49 -9.19 -8.20 21.54
CA SER A 49 -8.46 -9.47 21.52
C SER A 49 -7.64 -9.73 22.78
N GLY A 50 -7.41 -8.70 23.63
CA GLY A 50 -6.54 -8.79 24.81
C GLY A 50 -5.05 -8.95 24.45
N MET A 51 -4.68 -8.89 23.17
CA MET A 51 -3.30 -9.07 22.73
C MET A 51 -2.47 -7.78 22.91
N PRO A 52 -1.17 -7.91 23.24
CA PRO A 52 -0.27 -6.76 23.24
C PRO A 52 -0.26 -6.11 21.85
N GLN A 53 -0.53 -4.81 21.81
CA GLN A 53 -0.50 -4.00 20.60
C GLN A 53 0.55 -2.91 20.76
N CYS A 54 1.37 -2.75 19.72
CA CYS A 54 2.27 -1.61 19.59
C CYS A 54 1.75 -0.67 18.53
N THR A 55 1.49 0.57 18.90
CA THR A 55 1.21 1.65 17.97
C THR A 55 2.42 2.57 17.88
N ILE A 56 2.58 3.22 16.74
CA ILE A 56 3.68 4.15 16.49
C ILE A 56 3.10 5.56 16.47
N ASP A 57 3.64 6.42 17.33
CA ASP A 57 3.36 7.85 17.25
C ASP A 57 4.58 8.60 16.69
N ILE A 58 4.31 9.71 15.99
CA ILE A 58 5.31 10.55 15.39
C ILE A 58 5.31 11.89 16.10
N GLN A 59 6.51 12.40 16.43
CA GLN A 59 6.60 13.73 17.00
C GLN A 59 6.00 14.77 16.04
N PRO A 60 5.17 15.69 16.52
CA PRO A 60 4.60 16.74 15.70
C PRO A 60 5.67 17.50 14.91
N GLN A 61 5.35 17.88 13.67
CA GLN A 61 6.24 18.60 12.73
C GLN A 61 7.51 17.83 12.32
N ARG A 62 7.50 16.49 12.48
CA ARG A 62 8.61 15.61 12.07
C ARG A 62 8.22 14.57 11.01
N GLU A 63 7.05 14.73 10.41
CA GLU A 63 6.47 13.75 9.48
C GLU A 63 7.36 13.53 8.26
N GLU A 64 7.83 14.61 7.62
CA GLU A 64 8.71 14.51 6.45
C GLU A 64 10.06 13.86 6.80
N TRP A 65 10.65 14.26 7.91
CA TRP A 65 11.89 13.68 8.39
C TRP A 65 11.74 12.20 8.71
N THR A 66 10.63 11.83 9.36
CA THR A 66 10.31 10.43 9.65
C THR A 66 10.17 9.62 8.36
N LEU A 67 9.46 10.16 7.37
CA LEU A 67 9.29 9.53 6.07
C LEU A 67 10.64 9.30 5.37
N GLN A 68 11.53 10.29 5.41
CA GLN A 68 12.89 10.17 4.90
C GLN A 68 13.67 9.04 5.60
N GLN A 69 13.56 8.95 6.93
CA GLN A 69 14.22 7.89 7.70
C GLN A 69 13.69 6.49 7.33
N ILE A 70 12.38 6.36 7.09
CA ILE A 70 11.78 5.08 6.66
C ILE A 70 12.38 4.65 5.32
N PHE A 71 12.45 5.54 4.34
CA PHE A 71 13.05 5.23 3.04
C PHE A 71 14.55 4.91 3.14
N ALA A 72 15.30 5.66 3.96
CA ALA A 72 16.71 5.39 4.21
C ALA A 72 16.92 4.02 4.89
N TYR A 73 16.02 3.61 5.78
CA TYR A 73 16.04 2.29 6.41
C TYR A 73 15.80 1.18 5.39
N LEU A 74 14.82 1.33 4.51
CA LEU A 74 14.54 0.36 3.45
C LEU A 74 15.71 0.22 2.48
N GLU A 75 16.35 1.32 2.11
CA GLU A 75 17.50 1.31 1.19
C GLU A 75 18.73 0.57 1.75
N ARG A 76 18.91 0.55 3.07
CA ARG A 76 20.01 -0.18 3.73
C ARG A 76 19.81 -1.70 3.78
N SER A 77 18.68 -2.21 3.32
CA SER A 77 18.45 -3.66 3.29
C SER A 77 19.51 -4.37 2.45
N THR A 78 19.96 -5.52 2.91
CA THR A 78 20.87 -6.39 2.16
C THR A 78 20.17 -7.14 1.02
N THR A 79 18.84 -7.18 1.04
CA THR A 79 18.00 -7.79 0.00
C THR A 79 17.07 -6.75 -0.61
N PRO A 80 16.73 -6.87 -1.90
CA PRO A 80 15.78 -5.96 -2.54
C PRO A 80 14.46 -5.89 -1.78
N CYS A 81 13.96 -4.68 -1.60
CA CYS A 81 12.67 -4.42 -0.96
C CYS A 81 11.62 -4.12 -2.00
N TYR A 82 10.42 -4.69 -1.83
CA TYR A 82 9.26 -4.39 -2.65
C TYR A 82 8.22 -3.70 -1.77
N VAL A 83 7.83 -2.49 -2.16
CA VAL A 83 6.84 -1.68 -1.46
C VAL A 83 5.65 -1.46 -2.37
N ALA A 84 4.49 -1.96 -1.97
CA ALA A 84 3.24 -1.74 -2.69
C ALA A 84 2.41 -0.66 -1.97
N PHE A 85 2.02 0.36 -2.73
CA PHE A 85 1.05 1.35 -2.30
C PHE A 85 -0.27 1.09 -3.02
N ASP A 86 -1.28 0.70 -2.25
CA ASP A 86 -2.64 0.51 -2.76
C ASP A 86 -3.44 1.81 -2.68
N GLU A 87 -4.40 1.98 -3.60
CA GLU A 87 -5.21 3.19 -3.74
C GLU A 87 -4.35 4.47 -3.82
N PHE A 88 -3.23 4.38 -4.56
CA PHE A 88 -2.21 5.43 -4.60
C PHE A 88 -2.73 6.78 -5.08
N GLN A 89 -3.81 6.81 -5.89
CA GLN A 89 -4.42 8.06 -6.32
C GLN A 89 -4.93 8.93 -5.17
N THR A 90 -5.15 8.37 -3.97
CA THR A 90 -5.62 9.14 -2.81
C THR A 90 -4.63 10.21 -2.38
N ILE A 91 -3.34 10.04 -2.64
CA ILE A 91 -2.32 11.05 -2.32
C ILE A 91 -2.48 12.34 -3.15
N ALA A 92 -3.14 12.28 -4.31
CA ALA A 92 -3.43 13.46 -5.12
C ALA A 92 -4.48 14.39 -4.48
N GLU A 93 -5.23 13.88 -3.51
CA GLU A 93 -6.29 14.58 -2.80
C GLU A 93 -5.79 15.26 -1.50
N TYR A 94 -4.50 15.09 -1.14
CA TYR A 94 -3.94 15.71 0.07
C TYR A 94 -3.83 17.24 -0.09
N ALA A 95 -4.57 17.97 0.73
CA ALA A 95 -4.67 19.42 0.63
C ALA A 95 -3.41 20.16 1.14
N ASP A 96 -2.75 19.62 2.14
CA ASP A 96 -1.73 20.35 2.93
C ASP A 96 -0.32 20.24 2.38
N VAL A 97 -0.04 19.24 1.55
CA VAL A 97 1.31 18.96 1.05
C VAL A 97 1.25 18.54 -0.41
N LYS A 98 2.21 18.96 -1.19
CA LYS A 98 2.44 18.40 -2.53
C LYS A 98 3.00 16.97 -2.38
N MET A 99 2.17 16.06 -1.87
CA MET A 99 2.55 14.73 -1.45
C MET A 99 3.19 13.91 -2.57
N GLU A 100 2.72 14.05 -3.80
CA GLU A 100 3.34 13.41 -4.96
C GLU A 100 4.79 13.88 -5.16
N ALA A 101 5.04 15.19 -5.06
CA ALA A 101 6.37 15.74 -5.25
C ALA A 101 7.31 15.28 -4.13
N LEU A 102 6.82 15.25 -2.90
CA LEU A 102 7.56 14.79 -1.74
C LEU A 102 7.95 13.31 -1.88
N LEU A 103 7.00 12.43 -2.17
CA LEU A 103 7.27 11.00 -2.39
C LEU A 103 8.22 10.78 -3.56
N ARG A 104 8.01 11.51 -4.66
CA ARG A 104 8.88 11.42 -5.83
C ARG A 104 10.33 11.77 -5.49
N THR A 105 10.55 12.78 -4.66
CA THR A 105 11.89 13.20 -4.23
C THR A 105 12.64 12.07 -3.51
N TYR A 106 11.96 11.33 -2.66
CA TYR A 106 12.59 10.21 -1.95
C TYR A 106 12.73 8.97 -2.84
N ILE A 107 11.65 8.56 -3.50
CA ILE A 107 11.59 7.32 -4.28
C ILE A 107 12.64 7.28 -5.39
N GLN A 108 12.87 8.39 -6.09
CA GLN A 108 13.84 8.44 -7.20
C GLN A 108 15.30 8.24 -6.78
N GLN A 109 15.62 8.37 -5.50
CA GLN A 109 16.97 8.21 -4.97
C GLN A 109 17.29 6.77 -4.57
N LEU A 110 16.25 5.92 -4.44
CA LEU A 110 16.39 4.56 -3.96
C LEU A 110 16.75 3.61 -5.10
N ARG A 111 17.68 2.70 -4.84
CA ARG A 111 18.17 1.71 -5.82
C ARG A 111 17.79 0.28 -5.43
N ASN A 112 17.66 0.03 -4.12
CA ASN A 112 17.37 -1.27 -3.56
C ASN A 112 15.90 -1.45 -3.16
N VAL A 113 15.07 -0.43 -3.44
CA VAL A 113 13.63 -0.44 -3.15
C VAL A 113 12.85 -0.32 -4.45
N HIS A 114 11.99 -1.28 -4.71
CA HIS A 114 11.13 -1.34 -5.88
C HIS A 114 9.69 -1.02 -5.47
N PHE A 115 9.02 -0.19 -6.24
CA PHE A 115 7.67 0.30 -5.92
C PHE A 115 6.63 -0.25 -6.87
N ILE A 116 5.49 -0.65 -6.31
CA ILE A 116 4.29 -1.03 -7.03
C ILE A 116 3.20 -0.06 -6.58
N PHE A 117 2.56 0.61 -7.53
CA PHE A 117 1.46 1.53 -7.27
C PHE A 117 0.20 0.92 -7.88
N SER A 118 -0.79 0.62 -7.05
CA SER A 118 -2.11 0.18 -7.49
C SER A 118 -3.17 1.23 -7.18
N GLY A 119 -4.23 1.23 -7.95
CA GLY A 119 -5.34 2.16 -7.75
C GLY A 119 -6.53 1.83 -8.64
N SER A 120 -7.72 2.03 -8.10
CA SER A 120 -8.99 1.74 -8.76
C SER A 120 -9.46 2.86 -9.69
N LYS A 121 -9.06 4.13 -9.44
CA LYS A 121 -9.44 5.28 -10.27
C LYS A 121 -8.50 5.41 -11.48
N LYS A 122 -8.74 4.60 -12.51
CA LYS A 122 -7.88 4.46 -13.72
C LYS A 122 -7.49 5.81 -14.34
N HIS A 123 -8.42 6.76 -14.45
CA HIS A 123 -8.14 8.07 -15.05
C HIS A 123 -7.16 8.91 -14.22
N ILE A 124 -7.28 8.89 -12.89
CA ILE A 124 -6.37 9.62 -11.99
C ILE A 124 -4.98 8.98 -12.03
N MET A 125 -4.89 7.65 -11.94
CA MET A 125 -3.63 6.93 -12.03
C MET A 125 -2.94 7.21 -13.36
N THR A 126 -3.67 7.17 -14.48
CA THR A 126 -3.12 7.51 -15.79
C THR A 126 -2.61 8.95 -15.84
N GLU A 127 -3.36 9.91 -15.30
CA GLU A 127 -2.91 11.31 -15.22
C GLU A 127 -1.62 11.45 -14.41
N MET A 128 -1.54 10.83 -13.23
CA MET A 128 -0.38 10.91 -12.32
C MET A 128 0.91 10.45 -12.99
N PHE A 129 0.87 9.39 -13.79
CA PHE A 129 2.06 8.78 -14.39
C PHE A 129 2.31 9.17 -15.86
N SER A 130 1.31 9.69 -16.57
CA SER A 130 1.41 10.01 -18.00
C SER A 130 1.39 11.52 -18.31
N SER A 131 0.99 12.37 -17.37
CA SER A 131 0.96 13.82 -17.57
C SER A 131 2.30 14.46 -17.23
N ALA A 132 2.85 15.25 -18.17
CA ALA A 132 4.11 15.99 -17.95
C ALA A 132 4.03 17.05 -16.84
N LYS A 133 2.81 17.36 -16.37
CA LYS A 133 2.59 18.31 -15.26
C LYS A 133 2.66 17.65 -13.88
N ARG A 134 2.75 16.31 -13.82
CA ARG A 134 2.71 15.56 -12.57
C ARG A 134 4.12 15.08 -12.15
N PRO A 135 4.43 15.02 -10.85
CA PRO A 135 5.74 14.62 -10.35
C PRO A 135 6.18 13.21 -10.77
N PHE A 136 5.24 12.27 -10.91
CA PHE A 136 5.51 10.88 -11.31
C PHE A 136 5.53 10.65 -12.83
N TYR A 137 5.55 11.71 -13.63
CA TYR A 137 5.60 11.57 -15.08
C TYR A 137 6.71 10.64 -15.55
N ARG A 138 6.34 9.62 -16.34
CA ARG A 138 7.25 8.62 -16.91
C ARG A 138 8.18 7.93 -15.90
N SER A 139 7.72 7.74 -14.68
CA SER A 139 8.54 7.12 -13.62
C SER A 139 8.27 5.65 -13.41
N THR A 140 7.26 5.09 -14.07
CA THR A 140 6.80 3.71 -13.92
C THR A 140 6.45 3.09 -15.25
N GLN A 141 6.42 1.77 -15.27
CA GLN A 141 5.77 1.01 -16.33
C GLN A 141 4.30 0.83 -15.94
N MET A 142 3.40 1.26 -16.83
CA MET A 142 1.96 1.10 -16.62
C MET A 142 1.51 -0.30 -17.04
N MET A 143 0.72 -0.94 -16.19
CA MET A 143 0.01 -2.17 -16.49
C MET A 143 -1.48 -1.95 -16.21
N HIS A 144 -2.31 -2.18 -17.22
CA HIS A 144 -3.76 -2.14 -17.06
C HIS A 144 -4.26 -3.55 -16.75
N ILE A 145 -5.06 -3.66 -15.70
CA ILE A 145 -5.79 -4.89 -15.38
C ILE A 145 -7.23 -4.65 -15.86
N ASP A 146 -7.62 -5.40 -16.85
CA ASP A 146 -8.98 -5.38 -17.40
C ASP A 146 -9.86 -6.41 -16.69
N VAL A 147 -11.14 -6.45 -17.03
CA VAL A 147 -12.10 -7.43 -16.52
C VAL A 147 -11.64 -8.86 -16.84
N ILE A 148 -11.99 -9.79 -15.97
CA ILE A 148 -11.69 -11.20 -16.19
C ILE A 148 -12.57 -11.70 -17.35
N ASP A 149 -11.99 -12.40 -18.32
CA ASP A 149 -12.75 -13.03 -19.42
C ASP A 149 -13.89 -13.88 -18.85
N GLU A 150 -15.09 -13.70 -19.41
CA GLU A 150 -16.32 -14.33 -18.90
C GLU A 150 -16.21 -15.85 -18.82
N LYS A 151 -15.64 -16.51 -19.84
CA LYS A 151 -15.52 -17.98 -19.88
C LYS A 151 -14.56 -18.50 -18.84
N VAL A 152 -13.45 -17.76 -18.63
CA VAL A 152 -12.44 -18.08 -17.63
C VAL A 152 -13.06 -17.94 -16.24
N TYR A 153 -13.81 -16.87 -16.00
CA TYR A 153 -14.44 -16.60 -14.71
C TYR A 153 -15.57 -17.59 -14.43
N TYR A 154 -16.41 -17.90 -15.43
CA TYR A 154 -17.43 -18.95 -15.30
C TYR A 154 -16.82 -20.30 -14.90
N SER A 155 -15.75 -20.72 -15.58
CA SER A 155 -15.07 -21.97 -15.29
C SER A 155 -14.55 -22.04 -13.85
N PHE A 156 -13.99 -20.94 -13.37
CA PHE A 156 -13.53 -20.79 -11.99
C PHE A 156 -14.70 -20.89 -11.00
N ALA A 157 -15.75 -20.09 -11.21
CA ALA A 157 -16.91 -20.02 -10.33
C ALA A 157 -17.65 -21.37 -10.26
N ALA A 158 -17.90 -22.01 -11.42
CA ALA A 158 -18.56 -23.31 -11.51
C ALA A 158 -17.77 -24.41 -10.77
N LYS A 159 -16.43 -24.42 -10.91
CA LYS A 159 -15.56 -25.34 -10.19
C LYS A 159 -15.67 -25.17 -8.67
N HIS A 160 -15.63 -23.94 -8.19
CA HIS A 160 -15.73 -23.65 -6.76
C HIS A 160 -17.10 -24.03 -6.18
N LEU A 161 -18.19 -23.69 -6.86
CA LEU A 161 -19.54 -24.05 -6.43
C LEU A 161 -19.76 -25.56 -6.44
N SER A 162 -19.29 -26.27 -7.47
CA SER A 162 -19.38 -27.74 -7.54
C SER A 162 -18.65 -28.41 -6.38
N ALA A 163 -17.53 -27.88 -5.92
CA ALA A 163 -16.82 -28.41 -4.75
C ALA A 163 -17.64 -28.32 -3.46
N HIS A 164 -18.65 -27.44 -3.42
CA HIS A 164 -19.58 -27.27 -2.30
C HIS A 164 -20.97 -27.89 -2.60
N GLY A 165 -21.07 -28.73 -3.61
CA GLY A 165 -22.32 -29.42 -3.98
C GLY A 165 -23.35 -28.49 -4.65
N GLN A 166 -22.94 -27.32 -5.13
CA GLN A 166 -23.84 -26.39 -5.81
C GLN A 166 -23.57 -26.38 -7.33
N HIS A 167 -24.62 -26.10 -8.10
CA HIS A 167 -24.54 -26.00 -9.55
C HIS A 167 -24.77 -24.56 -10.00
N LEU A 168 -23.92 -24.10 -10.92
CA LEU A 168 -24.04 -22.78 -11.58
C LEU A 168 -24.23 -23.02 -13.06
N ASP A 169 -25.40 -22.66 -13.59
CA ASP A 169 -25.63 -22.69 -15.02
C ASP A 169 -25.04 -21.45 -15.71
N ALA A 170 -24.72 -21.58 -17.01
CA ALA A 170 -24.05 -20.55 -17.77
C ALA A 170 -24.92 -19.29 -17.98
N ASP A 171 -26.23 -19.44 -18.12
CA ASP A 171 -27.13 -18.30 -18.40
C ASP A 171 -27.29 -17.44 -17.14
N THR A 172 -27.41 -18.06 -15.99
CA THR A 172 -27.40 -17.36 -14.69
C THR A 172 -26.09 -16.61 -14.49
N PHE A 173 -24.94 -17.27 -14.77
CA PHE A 173 -23.64 -16.61 -14.64
C PHE A 173 -23.51 -15.44 -15.59
N HIS A 174 -23.88 -15.61 -16.88
CA HIS A 174 -23.87 -14.54 -17.87
C HIS A 174 -24.68 -13.32 -17.44
N SER A 175 -25.87 -13.57 -16.87
CA SER A 175 -26.75 -12.51 -16.37
C SER A 175 -26.06 -11.70 -15.23
N ILE A 176 -25.43 -12.40 -14.29
CA ILE A 176 -24.70 -11.76 -13.18
C ILE A 176 -23.49 -11.02 -13.70
N TYR A 177 -22.70 -11.64 -14.58
CA TYR A 177 -21.49 -11.06 -15.15
C TYR A 177 -21.80 -9.76 -15.92
N SER A 178 -22.88 -9.76 -16.72
CA SER A 178 -23.33 -8.58 -17.46
C SER A 178 -23.85 -7.46 -16.54
N LEU A 179 -24.50 -7.81 -15.41
CA LEU A 179 -25.00 -6.83 -14.45
C LEU A 179 -23.87 -6.01 -13.79
N VAL A 180 -22.70 -6.60 -13.62
CA VAL A 180 -21.52 -5.96 -13.01
C VAL A 180 -20.46 -5.56 -14.04
N ASP A 181 -20.78 -5.55 -15.33
CA ASP A 181 -19.85 -5.22 -16.43
C ASP A 181 -18.53 -6.01 -16.36
N GLY A 182 -18.55 -7.22 -15.84
CA GLY A 182 -17.38 -8.07 -15.66
C GLY A 182 -16.43 -7.63 -14.52
N TYR A 183 -16.79 -6.62 -13.74
CA TYR A 183 -16.04 -6.24 -12.54
C TYR A 183 -16.42 -7.17 -11.37
N THR A 184 -15.40 -7.56 -10.60
CA THR A 184 -15.53 -8.50 -9.47
C THR A 184 -15.20 -7.84 -8.15
#